data_cb8c8e73945b6ca3267823deb7203ac6
#
_entry.id   cb8c8e73945b6ca3267823deb7203ac6
#
_cell.length_a   1.000
_cell.length_b   1.000
_cell.length_c   1.000
_cell.angle_alpha   90.00
_cell.angle_beta   90.00
_cell.angle_gamma   90.00
#
_symmetry.space_group_name_H-M   'P 1'
#
loop_
_entity.id
_entity.type
_entity.pdbx_description
1 polymer ?
#
loop_
_entity_poly.entity_id
_entity_poly.type
_entity_poly.pdbx_seq_one_letter_code
_entity_poly.pdbx_strand_id
1 'polypeptide(L)'
;MATRSEFFDFVVREYYKSTKDAAERTGYHEKTIEQWRNGERVPQRSTIEHFISVALVPEFKVIQEFWPFDHNAPLLTQLKAMLGEHKNDPGIYAFYDALGNLLYVGKATKLLGEINAAICRKIDVSFPKGIKSKPETRKEVVRYISAYDVGSTSFDDYPKHVESLLLRISKPPFNKNIGFLDRARKEPAET
;
A
#
# COMPACT_ATOMS: atom_id res chain seq x y z
N MET A 1 -36.78 1.38 -10.44
CA MET A 1 -35.40 1.70 -10.97
C MET A 1 -34.80 2.73 -10.03
N ALA A 2 -33.59 2.52 -9.54
CA ALA A 2 -32.90 3.51 -8.74
C ALA A 2 -32.60 4.78 -9.57
N THR A 3 -32.78 5.94 -8.96
CA THR A 3 -32.43 7.23 -9.57
C THR A 3 -30.90 7.38 -9.65
N ARG A 4 -30.39 8.30 -10.47
CA ARG A 4 -28.94 8.58 -10.51
C ARG A 4 -28.42 9.07 -9.15
N SER A 5 -29.19 9.83 -8.41
CA SER A 5 -28.80 10.31 -7.08
C SER A 5 -28.74 9.17 -6.05
N GLU A 6 -29.67 8.24 -6.07
CA GLU A 6 -29.66 7.05 -5.22
C GLU A 6 -28.44 6.16 -5.54
N PHE A 7 -28.14 5.96 -6.82
CA PHE A 7 -26.97 5.21 -7.23
C PHE A 7 -25.66 5.94 -6.85
N PHE A 8 -25.61 7.26 -7.00
CA PHE A 8 -24.46 8.06 -6.59
C PHE A 8 -24.24 8.02 -5.07
N ASP A 9 -25.32 8.13 -4.27
CA ASP A 9 -25.24 8.00 -2.82
C ASP A 9 -24.73 6.61 -2.40
N PHE A 10 -25.19 5.56 -3.09
CA PHE A 10 -24.65 4.20 -2.89
C PHE A 10 -23.12 4.17 -3.17
N VAL A 11 -22.66 4.71 -4.30
CA VAL A 11 -21.22 4.75 -4.64
C VAL A 11 -20.41 5.48 -3.56
N VAL A 12 -20.89 6.64 -3.08
CA VAL A 12 -20.18 7.39 -2.05
C VAL A 12 -20.13 6.62 -0.72
N ARG A 13 -21.20 5.96 -0.31
CA ARG A 13 -21.23 5.19 0.94
C ARG A 13 -20.37 3.92 0.91
N GLU A 14 -20.35 3.24 -0.23
CA GLU A 14 -19.61 1.96 -0.34
C GLU A 14 -18.10 2.15 -0.52
N TYR A 15 -17.68 3.21 -1.23
CA TYR A 15 -16.30 3.35 -1.68
C TYR A 15 -15.51 4.47 -1.01
N TYR A 16 -16.17 5.33 -0.23
CA TYR A 16 -15.52 6.46 0.45
C TYR A 16 -15.82 6.44 1.95
N LYS A 17 -14.82 6.82 2.76
CA LYS A 17 -14.95 6.86 4.22
C LYS A 17 -15.97 7.91 4.69
N SER A 18 -16.09 9.00 3.95
CA SER A 18 -17.00 10.12 4.22
C SER A 18 -17.19 11.00 2.98
N THR A 19 -18.13 11.94 3.02
CA THR A 19 -18.29 12.97 1.97
C THR A 19 -17.02 13.82 1.83
N LYS A 20 -16.33 14.10 2.92
CA LYS A 20 -15.06 14.82 2.93
C LYS A 20 -13.96 14.02 2.22
N ASP A 21 -13.81 12.73 2.51
CA ASP A 21 -12.88 11.84 1.82
C ASP A 21 -13.17 11.79 0.31
N ALA A 22 -14.45 11.69 -0.07
CA ALA A 22 -14.86 11.76 -1.46
C ALA A 22 -14.50 13.10 -2.11
N ALA A 23 -14.66 14.23 -1.41
CA ALA A 23 -14.29 15.55 -1.91
C ALA A 23 -12.77 15.69 -2.14
N GLU A 24 -11.97 15.26 -1.16
CA GLU A 24 -10.51 15.28 -1.24
C GLU A 24 -9.98 14.42 -2.39
N ARG A 25 -10.54 13.22 -2.60
CA ARG A 25 -10.10 12.28 -3.62
C ARG A 25 -10.56 12.65 -5.02
N THR A 26 -11.75 13.16 -5.18
CA THR A 26 -12.34 13.45 -6.50
C THR A 26 -12.15 14.87 -6.99
N GLY A 27 -11.74 15.79 -6.10
CA GLY A 27 -11.56 17.21 -6.40
C GLY A 27 -12.87 18.02 -6.45
N TYR A 28 -14.02 17.42 -6.12
CA TYR A 28 -15.29 18.13 -6.03
C TYR A 28 -15.48 18.76 -4.64
N HIS A 29 -16.24 19.86 -4.60
CA HIS A 29 -16.57 20.50 -3.32
C HIS A 29 -17.55 19.64 -2.51
N GLU A 30 -17.33 19.48 -1.21
CA GLU A 30 -18.14 18.65 -0.30
C GLU A 30 -19.64 18.97 -0.40
N LYS A 31 -20.00 20.26 -0.38
CA LYS A 31 -21.38 20.71 -0.54
C LYS A 31 -22.03 20.26 -1.85
N THR A 32 -21.27 20.19 -2.93
CA THR A 32 -21.77 19.70 -4.22
C THR A 32 -22.09 18.21 -4.18
N ILE A 33 -21.22 17.44 -3.52
CA ILE A 33 -21.43 15.99 -3.31
C ILE A 33 -22.66 15.76 -2.46
N GLU A 34 -22.87 16.52 -1.39
CA GLU A 34 -24.08 16.44 -0.56
C GLU A 34 -25.35 16.74 -1.35
N GLN A 35 -25.33 17.77 -2.19
CA GLN A 35 -26.48 18.06 -3.05
C GLN A 35 -26.83 16.93 -4.01
N TRP A 36 -25.84 16.22 -4.55
CA TRP A 36 -26.07 15.05 -5.38
C TRP A 36 -26.59 13.85 -4.58
N ARG A 37 -26.07 13.62 -3.39
CA ARG A 37 -26.52 12.54 -2.50
C ARG A 37 -27.95 12.73 -2.01
N ASN A 38 -28.32 13.97 -1.68
CA ASN A 38 -29.64 14.31 -1.19
C ASN A 38 -30.68 14.49 -2.31
N GLY A 39 -30.27 14.38 -3.57
CA GLY A 39 -31.16 14.54 -4.72
C GLY A 39 -31.56 15.99 -5.05
N GLU A 40 -30.98 16.99 -4.37
CA GLU A 40 -31.18 18.41 -4.69
C GLU A 40 -30.68 18.74 -6.10
N ARG A 41 -29.66 18.02 -6.54
CA ARG A 41 -29.13 18.06 -7.90
C ARG A 41 -28.88 16.63 -8.38
N VAL A 42 -29.08 16.41 -9.70
CA VAL A 42 -28.80 15.11 -10.30
C VAL A 42 -27.39 15.11 -10.87
N PRO A 43 -26.50 14.20 -10.44
CA PRO A 43 -25.16 14.11 -10.99
C PRO A 43 -25.19 13.65 -12.46
N GLN A 44 -24.28 14.15 -13.26
CA GLN A 44 -24.10 13.68 -14.64
C GLN A 44 -23.54 12.24 -14.62
N ARG A 45 -23.77 11.50 -15.70
CA ARG A 45 -23.22 10.15 -15.86
C ARG A 45 -21.69 10.15 -15.76
N SER A 46 -21.02 11.07 -16.43
CA SER A 46 -19.57 11.25 -16.38
C SER A 46 -19.03 11.53 -14.96
N THR A 47 -19.82 12.25 -14.13
CA THR A 47 -19.48 12.49 -12.73
C THR A 47 -19.49 11.17 -11.95
N ILE A 48 -20.51 10.35 -12.13
CA ILE A 48 -20.59 9.04 -11.47
C ILE A 48 -19.46 8.13 -11.93
N GLU A 49 -19.16 8.09 -13.23
CA GLU A 49 -18.05 7.34 -13.79
C GLU A 49 -16.70 7.80 -13.23
N HIS A 50 -16.51 9.11 -13.04
CA HIS A 50 -15.32 9.66 -12.39
C HIS A 50 -15.19 9.19 -10.93
N PHE A 51 -16.28 9.25 -10.14
CA PHE A 51 -16.26 8.76 -8.75
C PHE A 51 -15.94 7.27 -8.68
N ILE A 52 -16.53 6.46 -9.54
CA ILE A 52 -16.23 5.02 -9.61
C ILE A 52 -14.76 4.81 -9.99
N SER A 53 -14.26 5.54 -10.98
CA SER A 53 -12.88 5.45 -11.44
C SER A 53 -11.90 5.80 -10.31
N VAL A 54 -12.11 6.92 -9.62
CA VAL A 54 -11.27 7.33 -8.48
C VAL A 54 -11.36 6.34 -7.32
N ALA A 55 -12.53 5.78 -7.06
CA ALA A 55 -12.72 4.78 -6.00
C ALA A 55 -11.97 3.48 -6.29
N LEU A 56 -11.90 3.08 -7.55
CA LEU A 56 -11.26 1.83 -7.97
C LEU A 56 -9.76 1.98 -8.25
N VAL A 57 -9.25 3.21 -8.40
CA VAL A 57 -7.81 3.47 -8.48
C VAL A 57 -7.28 3.61 -7.05
N PRO A 58 -6.43 2.70 -6.60
CA PRO A 58 -5.85 2.82 -5.26
C PRO A 58 -4.93 4.04 -5.22
N GLU A 59 -5.14 4.88 -4.23
CA GLU A 59 -4.19 5.92 -3.91
C GLU A 59 -2.99 5.29 -3.20
N PHE A 60 -1.84 5.33 -3.87
CA PHE A 60 -0.58 5.11 -3.20
C PHE A 60 -0.24 6.37 -2.41
N LYS A 61 -0.19 6.24 -1.09
CA LYS A 61 0.31 7.32 -0.22
C LYS A 61 1.74 6.97 0.18
N VAL A 62 2.65 7.87 -0.11
CA VAL A 62 4.02 7.78 0.41
C VAL A 62 3.96 8.11 1.90
N ILE A 63 4.24 7.13 2.75
CA ILE A 63 4.42 7.36 4.19
C ILE A 63 5.82 7.92 4.38
N GLN A 64 6.83 7.22 3.86
CA GLN A 64 8.23 7.62 3.92
C GLN A 64 9.04 6.94 2.82
N GLU A 65 10.00 7.64 2.25
CA GLU A 65 10.94 7.10 1.27
C GLU A 65 12.38 7.26 1.75
N PHE A 66 13.17 6.20 1.59
CA PHE A 66 14.58 6.16 1.95
C PHE A 66 14.86 6.69 3.37
N TRP A 67 13.98 6.35 4.32
CA TRP A 67 14.21 6.68 5.72
C TRP A 67 15.51 6.06 6.21
N PRO A 68 16.48 6.87 6.71
CA PRO A 68 17.75 6.34 7.18
C PRO A 68 17.55 5.49 8.43
N PHE A 69 18.07 4.26 8.39
CA PHE A 69 18.00 3.32 9.49
C PHE A 69 19.28 3.35 10.31
N ASP A 70 19.20 3.78 11.57
CA ASP A 70 20.33 3.79 12.50
C ASP A 70 20.42 2.45 13.23
N HIS A 71 21.56 1.77 13.04
CA HIS A 71 21.84 0.47 13.67
C HIS A 71 22.04 0.54 15.18
N ASN A 72 22.40 1.71 15.72
CA ASN A 72 22.67 1.93 17.13
C ASN A 72 21.43 2.32 17.94
N ALA A 73 20.37 2.75 17.26
CA ALA A 73 19.13 3.15 17.91
C ALA A 73 18.13 1.99 18.02
N PRO A 74 17.23 2.01 19.02
CA PRO A 74 16.19 0.98 19.17
C PRO A 74 15.27 0.89 17.96
N LEU A 75 15.17 -0.28 17.34
CA LEU A 75 14.42 -0.52 16.09
C LEU A 75 12.97 -0.04 16.17
N LEU A 76 12.24 -0.48 17.20
CA LEU A 76 10.82 -0.14 17.35
C LEU A 76 10.57 1.36 17.48
N THR A 77 11.47 2.09 18.14
CA THR A 77 11.38 3.54 18.30
C THR A 77 11.50 4.24 16.93
N GLN A 78 12.46 3.80 16.13
CA GLN A 78 12.66 4.33 14.76
C GLN A 78 11.46 4.03 13.86
N LEU A 79 10.98 2.80 13.85
CA LEU A 79 9.82 2.41 13.05
C LEU A 79 8.55 3.16 13.45
N LYS A 80 8.34 3.39 14.75
CA LYS A 80 7.21 4.20 15.22
C LYS A 80 7.31 5.66 14.79
N ALA A 81 8.52 6.23 14.79
CA ALA A 81 8.75 7.59 14.30
C ALA A 81 8.53 7.69 12.78
N MET A 82 9.05 6.73 12.01
CA MET A 82 8.90 6.66 10.56
C MET A 82 7.45 6.53 10.11
N LEU A 83 6.69 5.63 10.76
CA LEU A 83 5.33 5.31 10.34
C LEU A 83 4.26 6.27 10.88
N GLY A 84 4.55 7.01 11.94
CA GLY A 84 3.59 7.96 12.54
C GLY A 84 2.27 7.28 12.92
N GLU A 85 1.17 7.74 12.32
CA GLU A 85 -0.17 7.17 12.52
C GLU A 85 -0.43 5.90 11.70
N HIS A 86 0.34 5.65 10.65
CA HIS A 86 0.18 4.51 9.72
C HIS A 86 0.68 3.15 10.26
N LYS A 87 0.99 3.03 11.54
CA LYS A 87 1.56 1.81 12.17
C LYS A 87 0.71 0.55 11.96
N ASN A 88 -0.59 0.71 11.96
CA ASN A 88 -1.56 -0.39 11.85
C ASN A 88 -2.20 -0.50 10.47
N ASP A 89 -1.80 0.35 9.54
CA ASP A 89 -2.37 0.35 8.19
C ASP A 89 -1.75 -0.75 7.34
N PRO A 90 -2.49 -1.28 6.37
CA PRO A 90 -1.94 -2.15 5.35
C PRO A 90 -1.05 -1.36 4.40
N GLY A 91 -0.05 -2.04 3.82
CA GLY A 91 0.82 -1.35 2.89
C GLY A 91 1.93 -2.21 2.32
N ILE A 92 2.80 -1.53 1.58
CA ILE A 92 4.03 -2.08 1.02
C ILE A 92 5.22 -1.41 1.70
N TYR A 93 6.27 -2.17 1.92
CA TYR A 93 7.53 -1.64 2.42
C TYR A 93 8.72 -2.22 1.65
N ALA A 94 9.81 -1.46 1.62
CA ALA A 94 11.02 -1.83 0.92
C ALA A 94 12.27 -1.55 1.77
N PHE A 95 13.26 -2.42 1.66
CA PHE A 95 14.56 -2.28 2.30
C PHE A 95 15.64 -2.05 1.25
N TYR A 96 16.58 -1.17 1.57
CA TYR A 96 17.68 -0.81 0.68
C TYR A 96 19.01 -0.88 1.43
N ASP A 97 20.10 -1.14 0.68
CA ASP A 97 21.47 -1.10 1.17
C ASP A 97 22.02 0.34 1.21
N ALA A 98 23.31 0.48 1.53
CA ALA A 98 23.99 1.77 1.59
C ALA A 98 24.13 2.46 0.22
N LEU A 99 24.01 1.73 -0.87
CA LEU A 99 24.09 2.24 -2.24
C LEU A 99 22.70 2.55 -2.82
N GLY A 100 21.63 2.30 -2.04
CA GLY A 100 20.25 2.46 -2.50
C GLY A 100 19.73 1.29 -3.33
N ASN A 101 20.45 0.16 -3.38
CA ASN A 101 19.96 -1.03 -4.06
C ASN A 101 18.81 -1.66 -3.26
N LEU A 102 17.76 -2.04 -3.97
CA LEU A 102 16.60 -2.71 -3.39
C LEU A 102 16.98 -4.13 -2.93
N LEU A 103 16.87 -4.38 -1.63
CA LEU A 103 17.18 -5.68 -1.01
C LEU A 103 15.95 -6.56 -0.83
N TYR A 104 14.82 -5.96 -0.49
CA TYR A 104 13.59 -6.66 -0.15
C TYR A 104 12.37 -5.79 -0.37
N VAL A 105 11.28 -6.39 -0.84
CA VAL A 105 9.93 -5.81 -0.85
C VAL A 105 9.01 -6.74 -0.07
N GLY A 106 8.14 -6.19 0.74
CA GLY A 106 7.14 -6.95 1.47
C GLY A 106 5.82 -6.22 1.55
N LYS A 107 4.74 -6.99 1.63
CA LYS A 107 3.42 -6.48 1.97
C LYS A 107 3.18 -6.60 3.47
N ALA A 108 2.33 -5.75 3.99
CA ALA A 108 1.91 -5.77 5.37
C ALA A 108 0.40 -5.62 5.49
N THR A 109 -0.22 -6.34 6.39
CA THR A 109 -1.55 -6.02 6.91
C THR A 109 -1.48 -5.00 8.03
N LYS A 110 -0.34 -4.96 8.74
CA LYS A 110 0.02 -3.97 9.75
C LYS A 110 1.50 -3.64 9.59
N LEU A 111 1.80 -2.47 9.05
CA LEU A 111 3.16 -2.06 8.68
C LEU A 111 4.18 -2.23 9.80
N LEU A 112 3.90 -1.74 11.01
CA LEU A 112 4.87 -1.80 12.12
C LEU A 112 5.29 -3.23 12.45
N GLY A 113 4.33 -4.14 12.58
CA GLY A 113 4.59 -5.53 12.94
C GLY A 113 5.38 -6.27 11.87
N GLU A 114 4.97 -6.13 10.62
CA GLU A 114 5.59 -6.82 9.49
C GLU A 114 7.00 -6.30 9.20
N ILE A 115 7.22 -4.99 9.20
CA ILE A 115 8.55 -4.40 8.99
C ILE A 115 9.50 -4.85 10.09
N ASN A 116 9.06 -4.80 11.37
CA ASN A 116 9.86 -5.25 12.51
C ASN A 116 10.24 -6.73 12.40
N ALA A 117 9.28 -7.59 12.06
CA ALA A 117 9.54 -9.02 11.86
C ALA A 117 10.47 -9.27 10.66
N ALA A 118 10.24 -8.58 9.55
CA ALA A 118 10.99 -8.79 8.31
C ALA A 118 12.46 -8.36 8.41
N ILE A 119 12.75 -7.23 9.07
CA ILE A 119 14.12 -6.72 9.21
C ILE A 119 14.97 -7.59 10.14
N CYS A 120 14.35 -8.27 11.11
CA CYS A 120 15.02 -9.19 12.02
C CYS A 120 15.25 -10.59 11.43
N ARG A 121 14.71 -10.90 10.25
CA ARG A 121 14.91 -12.21 9.62
C ARG A 121 16.37 -12.43 9.22
N LYS A 122 16.80 -13.69 9.29
CA LYS A 122 18.12 -14.12 8.79
C LYS A 122 18.24 -13.88 7.31
N ILE A 123 19.44 -13.55 6.87
CA ILE A 123 19.80 -13.47 5.47
C ILE A 123 19.98 -14.91 4.94
N ASP A 124 19.29 -15.22 3.86
CA ASP A 124 19.36 -16.53 3.21
C ASP A 124 20.00 -16.39 1.82
N VAL A 125 21.13 -15.70 1.80
CA VAL A 125 21.97 -15.53 0.60
C VAL A 125 23.34 -16.15 0.86
N SER A 126 23.81 -16.90 -0.12
CA SER A 126 25.15 -17.49 -0.06
C SER A 126 26.22 -16.41 -0.29
N PHE A 127 27.06 -16.20 0.68
CA PHE A 127 28.22 -15.32 0.54
C PHE A 127 29.42 -16.07 -0.05
N PRO A 128 30.30 -15.39 -0.80
CA PRO A 128 31.55 -15.97 -1.29
C PRO A 128 32.39 -16.56 -0.17
N LYS A 129 33.14 -17.62 -0.49
CA LYS A 129 34.11 -18.21 0.44
C LYS A 129 35.21 -17.18 0.78
N GLY A 130 35.60 -17.13 2.04
CA GLY A 130 36.70 -16.24 2.50
C GLY A 130 36.26 -14.94 3.16
N ILE A 131 34.96 -14.60 3.16
CA ILE A 131 34.44 -13.43 3.91
C ILE A 131 34.45 -13.79 5.41
N LYS A 132 35.23 -13.06 6.19
CA LYS A 132 35.42 -13.31 7.64
C LYS A 132 34.22 -12.86 8.49
N SER A 133 33.58 -11.75 8.11
CA SER A 133 32.41 -11.22 8.81
C SER A 133 31.21 -11.19 7.85
N LYS A 134 30.28 -12.10 8.03
CA LYS A 134 29.07 -12.21 7.22
C LYS A 134 27.90 -11.64 8.02
N PRO A 135 27.07 -10.79 7.44
CA PRO A 135 25.86 -10.36 8.10
C PRO A 135 24.93 -11.57 8.29
N GLU A 136 24.38 -11.73 9.49
CA GLU A 136 23.46 -12.82 9.80
C GLU A 136 22.01 -12.42 9.58
N THR A 137 21.68 -11.16 9.88
CA THR A 137 20.33 -10.63 9.78
C THR A 137 20.22 -9.48 8.77
N ARG A 138 19.02 -9.29 8.23
CA ARG A 138 18.77 -8.18 7.31
C ARG A 138 19.05 -6.83 7.96
N LYS A 139 18.80 -6.73 9.29
CA LYS A 139 19.09 -5.53 10.07
C LYS A 139 20.52 -5.03 9.88
N GLU A 140 21.49 -5.89 9.71
CA GLU A 140 22.91 -5.53 9.58
C GLU A 140 23.26 -4.89 8.21
N VAL A 141 22.46 -5.18 7.17
CA VAL A 141 22.68 -4.73 5.81
C VAL A 141 21.78 -3.55 5.42
N VAL A 142 20.56 -3.51 5.94
CA VAL A 142 19.60 -2.46 5.61
C VAL A 142 20.10 -1.10 6.09
N ARG A 143 20.04 -0.11 5.22
CA ARG A 143 20.41 1.30 5.51
C ARG A 143 19.24 2.25 5.34
N TYR A 144 18.30 1.93 4.46
CA TYR A 144 17.12 2.76 4.25
C TYR A 144 15.87 1.88 4.20
N ILE A 145 14.76 2.45 4.65
CA ILE A 145 13.44 1.82 4.64
C ILE A 145 12.47 2.78 3.95
N SER A 146 11.68 2.26 3.03
CA SER A 146 10.51 2.98 2.48
C SER A 146 9.24 2.27 2.91
N ALA A 147 8.16 3.03 3.10
CA ALA A 147 6.83 2.52 3.42
C ALA A 147 5.76 3.32 2.67
N TYR A 148 4.78 2.60 2.16
CA TYR A 148 3.69 3.12 1.35
C TYR A 148 2.36 2.57 1.86
N ASP A 149 1.39 3.44 2.07
CA ASP A 149 0.01 3.05 2.25
C ASP A 149 -0.60 2.79 0.87
N VAL A 150 -1.06 1.59 0.64
CA VAL A 150 -1.65 1.18 -0.65
C VAL A 150 -3.17 1.15 -0.56
N GLY A 151 -3.75 1.62 0.54
CA GLY A 151 -5.16 1.48 0.79
C GLY A 151 -5.61 0.01 0.87
N SER A 152 -6.73 -0.24 1.50
CA SER A 152 -7.45 -1.50 1.40
C SER A 152 -8.71 -1.25 0.60
N THR A 153 -8.84 -1.83 -0.58
CA THR A 153 -10.15 -1.95 -1.19
C THR A 153 -10.81 -3.22 -0.66
N SER A 154 -12.10 -3.17 -0.36
CA SER A 154 -12.85 -4.31 0.16
C SER A 154 -12.94 -5.50 -0.82
N PHE A 155 -12.52 -5.32 -2.05
CA PHE A 155 -12.70 -6.29 -3.14
C PHE A 155 -11.44 -7.06 -3.52
N ASP A 156 -10.22 -6.53 -3.27
CA ASP A 156 -8.97 -7.14 -3.70
C ASP A 156 -7.86 -6.96 -2.67
N ASP A 157 -7.02 -7.97 -2.49
CA ASP A 157 -5.76 -7.87 -1.72
C ASP A 157 -4.74 -7.06 -2.53
N TYR A 158 -4.99 -5.77 -2.63
CA TYR A 158 -4.24 -4.82 -3.44
C TYR A 158 -2.73 -4.81 -3.11
N PRO A 159 -2.34 -4.80 -1.82
CA PRO A 159 -0.92 -4.90 -1.44
C PRO A 159 -0.24 -6.15 -2.01
N LYS A 160 -0.96 -7.27 -2.13
CA LYS A 160 -0.43 -8.50 -2.71
C LYS A 160 -0.12 -8.37 -4.21
N HIS A 161 -0.99 -7.69 -4.96
CA HIS A 161 -0.78 -7.50 -6.39
C HIS A 161 0.38 -6.54 -6.67
N VAL A 162 0.49 -5.46 -5.91
CA VAL A 162 1.58 -4.49 -6.01
C VAL A 162 2.92 -5.13 -5.62
N GLU A 163 2.97 -5.86 -4.52
CA GLU A 163 4.14 -6.63 -4.12
C GLU A 163 4.57 -7.58 -5.24
N SER A 164 3.64 -8.37 -5.77
CA SER A 164 3.92 -9.35 -6.83
C SER A 164 4.45 -8.69 -8.10
N LEU A 165 3.94 -7.53 -8.47
CA LEU A 165 4.44 -6.75 -9.60
C LEU A 165 5.87 -6.26 -9.36
N LEU A 166 6.11 -5.65 -8.20
CA LEU A 166 7.43 -5.15 -7.83
C LEU A 166 8.49 -6.27 -7.76
N LEU A 167 8.12 -7.43 -7.22
CA LEU A 167 9.01 -8.59 -7.16
C LEU A 167 9.38 -9.12 -8.55
N ARG A 168 8.45 -9.07 -9.51
CA ARG A 168 8.72 -9.50 -10.90
C ARG A 168 9.64 -8.54 -11.63
N ILE A 169 9.49 -7.25 -11.40
CA ILE A 169 10.30 -6.21 -12.05
C ILE A 169 11.70 -6.13 -11.44
N SER A 170 11.81 -6.13 -10.12
CA SER A 170 13.03 -5.79 -9.39
C SER A 170 13.84 -6.99 -8.92
N LYS A 171 13.20 -8.13 -8.71
CA LYS A 171 13.82 -9.39 -8.22
C LYS A 171 14.79 -9.18 -7.04
N PRO A 172 14.33 -8.60 -5.92
CA PRO A 172 15.23 -8.26 -4.82
C PRO A 172 15.87 -9.52 -4.22
N PRO A 173 17.14 -9.48 -3.82
CA PRO A 173 17.92 -10.67 -3.44
C PRO A 173 17.40 -11.40 -2.18
N PHE A 174 16.66 -10.72 -1.30
CA PHE A 174 16.11 -11.33 -0.10
C PHE A 174 14.68 -11.85 -0.24
N ASN A 175 14.08 -11.70 -1.42
CA ASN A 175 12.78 -12.28 -1.72
C ASN A 175 12.96 -13.67 -2.37
N LYS A 176 12.50 -14.72 -1.67
CA LYS A 176 12.57 -16.11 -2.17
C LYS A 176 11.50 -16.41 -3.24
N ASN A 177 10.33 -15.80 -3.06
CA ASN A 177 9.17 -16.04 -3.93
C ASN A 177 8.85 -14.78 -4.72
N ILE A 178 8.59 -14.94 -6.01
CA ILE A 178 8.25 -13.83 -6.92
C ILE A 178 6.76 -13.48 -6.87
N GLY A 179 5.96 -14.17 -6.04
CA GLY A 179 4.51 -13.98 -5.95
C GLY A 179 3.75 -14.41 -7.21
N PHE A 180 2.43 -14.42 -7.12
CA PHE A 180 1.55 -14.71 -8.25
C PHE A 180 0.73 -13.45 -8.55
N LEU A 181 0.64 -13.10 -9.85
CA LEU A 181 -0.31 -12.11 -10.32
C LEU A 181 -1.58 -12.86 -10.72
N ASP A 182 -2.63 -12.71 -9.93
CA ASP A 182 -3.97 -13.12 -10.32
C ASP A 182 -4.65 -12.03 -11.15
N ARG A 183 -5.74 -12.38 -11.85
CA ARG A 183 -6.59 -11.38 -12.50
C ARG A 183 -7.14 -10.41 -11.46
N ALA A 184 -7.08 -9.11 -11.75
CA ALA A 184 -7.59 -8.05 -10.88
C ALA A 184 -9.12 -8.11 -10.67
N ARG A 185 -9.84 -8.88 -11.49
CA ARG A 185 -11.27 -9.17 -11.35
C ARG A 185 -11.50 -10.67 -11.45
N LYS A 186 -12.16 -11.24 -10.46
CA LYS A 186 -12.79 -12.56 -10.62
C LYS A 186 -13.97 -12.38 -11.57
N GLU A 187 -14.03 -13.23 -12.61
CA GLU A 187 -15.25 -13.32 -13.41
C GLU A 187 -16.41 -13.69 -12.47
N PRO A 188 -17.62 -13.06 -12.62
CA PRO A 188 -18.78 -13.51 -11.88
C PRO A 188 -18.93 -15.02 -12.10
N ALA A 189 -19.16 -15.77 -11.03
CA ALA A 189 -19.51 -17.18 -11.18
C ALA A 189 -20.76 -17.24 -12.07
N GLU A 190 -20.66 -17.94 -13.19
CA GLU A 190 -21.82 -18.24 -14.03
C GLU A 190 -22.80 -19.05 -13.16
N THR A 191 -23.97 -18.45 -12.85
CA THR A 191 -25.08 -19.09 -12.16
C THR A 191 -25.98 -19.80 -13.17
#